data_9b1660ce424fd3b3ab6e3519500ee581
#
_entry.id   9b1660ce424fd3b3ab6e3519500ee581
#
_cell.length_a   1.000
_cell.length_b   1.000
_cell.length_c   1.000
_cell.angle_alpha   90.00
_cell.angle_beta   90.00
_cell.angle_gamma   90.00
#
_symmetry.space_group_name_H-M   'P 1'
#
loop_
_entity.id
_entity.type
_entity.pdbx_description
1 polymer ?
#
loop_
_entity_poly.entity_id
_entity_poly.type
_entity_poly.pdbx_seq_one_letter_code
_entity_poly.pdbx_strand_id
1 'polypeptide(L)'
;MLLTMLVLSVAACLFSLQLRKLQREGEALAAGDLDAQVDTKWMYWDVKRHAENLNSIGDGMAAAVDKQLKSERLKTELITNVSHDIKTPLTSIINYVDLLQHEHTSEQEEEYLAVLKRQAFKLKKLTEDLVEASKATTGNLPVNAVRCSMNELLAQVEGEYGDKLSAAELTLVSVMPEKGLFCCVDGALMWRVIDNLLSNICKYAQSGTRVYLTLEKSGGDAVVTFKNTSRAALNIPAEELMERFVRGDSSRSTEGNGLGLSIAQSLTELQGGKM
;
A
#
# COMPACT_ATOMS: atom_id res chain seq x y z
N MET A 1 30.26 48.40 38.28
CA MET A 1 28.81 48.55 38.34
C MET A 1 28.13 48.78 37.01
N LEU A 2 28.52 49.79 36.21
CA LEU A 2 27.96 50.06 34.88
C LEU A 2 28.12 48.90 33.86
N LEU A 3 29.27 48.23 33.82
CA LEU A 3 29.55 47.11 32.93
C LEU A 3 28.71 45.89 33.27
N THR A 4 28.48 45.60 34.57
CA THR A 4 27.63 44.49 35.03
C THR A 4 26.16 44.71 34.68
N MET A 5 25.65 45.95 34.82
CA MET A 5 24.31 46.34 34.42
C MET A 5 24.12 46.24 32.90
N LEU A 6 25.11 46.60 32.10
CA LEU A 6 25.08 46.47 30.63
C LEU A 6 25.00 45.01 30.23
N VAL A 7 25.81 44.11 30.82
CA VAL A 7 25.81 42.68 30.54
C VAL A 7 24.46 42.05 30.89
N LEU A 8 23.89 42.36 32.05
CA LEU A 8 22.57 41.89 32.49
C LEU A 8 21.45 42.36 31.54
N SER A 9 21.50 43.62 31.10
CA SER A 9 20.55 44.17 30.14
C SER A 9 20.60 43.47 28.78
N VAL A 10 21.79 43.21 28.28
CA VAL A 10 21.99 42.48 27.01
C VAL A 10 21.48 41.03 27.16
N ALA A 11 21.82 40.37 28.25
CA ALA A 11 21.35 38.99 28.52
C ALA A 11 19.81 38.90 28.60
N ALA A 12 19.18 39.85 29.30
CA ALA A 12 17.73 39.93 29.39
C ALA A 12 17.06 40.21 28.03
N CYS A 13 17.68 41.06 27.20
CA CYS A 13 17.20 41.34 25.85
C CYS A 13 17.27 40.09 24.98
N LEU A 14 18.40 39.38 24.97
CA LEU A 14 18.57 38.12 24.22
C LEU A 14 17.58 37.04 24.66
N PHE A 15 17.37 36.89 25.96
CA PHE A 15 16.39 35.95 26.49
C PHE A 15 14.95 36.33 26.08
N SER A 16 14.60 37.60 26.12
CA SER A 16 13.29 38.10 25.66
C SER A 16 13.06 37.82 24.16
N LEU A 17 14.10 37.95 23.31
CA LEU A 17 14.02 37.66 21.90
C LEU A 17 13.78 36.15 21.66
N GLN A 18 14.43 35.27 22.42
CA GLN A 18 14.19 33.82 22.33
C GLN A 18 12.75 33.45 22.71
N LEU A 19 12.21 34.02 23.77
CA LEU A 19 10.81 33.81 24.20
C LEU A 19 9.81 34.31 23.15
N ARG A 20 10.04 35.50 22.57
CA ARG A 20 9.18 36.04 21.49
C ARG A 20 9.18 35.13 20.26
N LYS A 21 10.34 34.54 19.89
CA LYS A 21 10.44 33.61 18.79
C LYS A 21 9.63 32.34 19.08
N LEU A 22 9.79 31.77 20.27
CA LEU A 22 9.03 30.60 20.72
C LEU A 22 7.51 30.87 20.69
N GLN A 23 7.08 32.05 21.21
CA GLN A 23 5.68 32.44 21.22
C GLN A 23 5.10 32.58 19.82
N ARG A 24 5.84 33.25 18.91
CA ARG A 24 5.40 33.47 17.52
C ARG A 24 5.19 32.17 16.76
N GLU A 25 6.13 31.24 16.84
CA GLU A 25 6.02 29.94 16.16
C GLU A 25 4.95 29.06 16.84
N GLY A 26 4.78 29.18 18.17
CA GLY A 26 3.67 28.53 18.89
C GLY A 26 2.30 29.06 18.47
N GLU A 27 2.17 30.37 18.25
CA GLU A 27 0.94 30.99 17.73
C GLU A 27 0.66 30.56 16.28
N ALA A 28 1.70 30.45 15.42
CA ALA A 28 1.58 29.96 14.05
C ALA A 28 1.09 28.50 14.04
N LEU A 29 1.70 27.64 14.86
CA LEU A 29 1.28 26.24 15.01
C LEU A 29 -0.17 26.14 15.52
N ALA A 30 -0.55 26.97 16.50
CA ALA A 30 -1.92 27.03 17.01
C ALA A 30 -2.92 27.55 15.95
N ALA A 31 -2.48 28.37 15.01
CA ALA A 31 -3.27 28.83 13.87
C ALA A 31 -3.39 27.80 12.74
N GLY A 32 -2.71 26.65 12.85
CA GLY A 32 -2.77 25.55 11.87
C GLY A 32 -1.61 25.51 10.87
N ASP A 33 -0.59 26.36 11.03
CA ASP A 33 0.63 26.30 10.24
C ASP A 33 1.53 25.19 10.81
N LEU A 34 1.35 23.98 10.30
CA LEU A 34 2.07 22.78 10.76
C LEU A 34 3.54 22.74 10.29
N ASP A 35 3.92 23.60 9.34
CA ASP A 35 5.30 23.72 8.86
C ASP A 35 6.12 24.69 9.72
N ALA A 36 5.47 25.41 10.67
CA ALA A 36 6.12 26.33 11.59
C ALA A 36 7.10 25.57 12.50
N GLN A 37 8.39 25.89 12.38
CA GLN A 37 9.45 25.27 13.20
C GLN A 37 10.30 26.35 13.87
N VAL A 38 10.52 26.15 15.17
CA VAL A 38 11.43 27.00 15.94
C VAL A 38 12.86 26.61 15.64
N ASP A 39 13.65 27.58 15.10
CA ASP A 39 15.10 27.39 14.94
C ASP A 39 15.79 27.45 16.30
N THR A 40 16.31 26.32 16.76
CA THR A 40 16.91 26.14 18.09
C THR A 40 18.41 26.49 18.15
N LYS A 41 19.02 26.93 17.02
CA LYS A 41 20.48 27.06 16.86
C LYS A 41 21.17 27.96 17.89
N TRP A 42 20.48 29.01 18.39
CA TRP A 42 21.01 29.96 19.37
C TRP A 42 20.21 30.00 20.67
N MET A 43 19.45 28.92 20.94
CA MET A 43 18.67 28.79 22.19
C MET A 43 19.46 27.99 23.21
N TYR A 44 19.30 28.35 24.48
CA TYR A 44 19.99 27.72 25.60
C TYR A 44 19.01 27.18 26.63
N TRP A 45 19.43 26.14 27.33
CA TRP A 45 18.77 25.57 28.51
C TRP A 45 17.29 25.19 28.27
N ASP A 46 16.40 25.52 29.17
CA ASP A 46 14.98 25.16 29.14
C ASP A 46 14.27 25.73 27.90
N VAL A 47 14.65 26.92 27.40
CA VAL A 47 14.06 27.53 26.21
C VAL A 47 14.29 26.64 24.98
N LYS A 48 15.50 26.09 24.86
CA LYS A 48 15.81 25.14 23.77
C LYS A 48 14.96 23.89 23.88
N ARG A 49 14.83 23.30 25.07
CA ARG A 49 14.01 22.11 25.31
C ARG A 49 12.53 22.36 25.00
N HIS A 50 12.00 23.54 25.36
CA HIS A 50 10.64 23.93 25.00
C HIS A 50 10.45 24.08 23.48
N ALA A 51 11.43 24.65 22.78
CA ALA A 51 11.43 24.77 21.32
C ALA A 51 11.45 23.40 20.63
N GLU A 52 12.31 22.47 21.09
CA GLU A 52 12.36 21.10 20.60
C GLU A 52 11.05 20.35 20.86
N ASN A 53 10.45 20.50 22.03
CA ASN A 53 9.14 19.91 22.33
C ASN A 53 8.05 20.49 21.43
N LEU A 54 8.05 21.80 21.18
CA LEU A 54 7.09 22.45 20.29
C LEU A 54 7.21 21.93 18.84
N ASN A 55 8.44 21.80 18.33
CA ASN A 55 8.70 21.20 17.02
C ASN A 55 8.20 19.75 16.95
N SER A 56 8.48 18.94 18.00
CA SER A 56 8.00 17.55 18.07
C SER A 56 6.46 17.46 18.10
N ILE A 57 5.79 18.41 18.73
CA ILE A 57 4.32 18.50 18.72
C ILE A 57 3.84 18.84 17.30
N GLY A 58 4.48 19.81 16.63
CA GLY A 58 4.19 20.17 15.24
C GLY A 58 4.32 18.98 14.30
N ASP A 59 5.45 18.27 14.34
CA ASP A 59 5.69 17.07 13.55
C ASP A 59 4.64 15.97 13.83
N GLY A 60 4.30 15.77 15.12
CA GLY A 60 3.26 14.81 15.51
C GLY A 60 1.87 15.19 14.99
N MET A 61 1.52 16.48 15.04
CA MET A 61 0.25 16.98 14.50
C MET A 61 0.22 16.86 12.97
N ALA A 62 1.29 17.23 12.27
CA ALA A 62 1.40 17.09 10.82
C ALA A 62 1.22 15.62 10.39
N ALA A 63 1.89 14.69 11.06
CA ALA A 63 1.74 13.26 10.81
C ALA A 63 0.31 12.75 11.09
N ALA A 64 -0.35 13.25 12.15
CA ALA A 64 -1.72 12.88 12.46
C ALA A 64 -2.73 13.41 11.43
N VAL A 65 -2.56 14.63 10.97
CA VAL A 65 -3.39 15.25 9.92
C VAL A 65 -3.19 14.53 8.59
N ASP A 66 -1.94 14.23 8.18
CA ASP A 66 -1.65 13.46 6.96
C ASP A 66 -2.32 12.08 7.00
N LYS A 67 -2.20 11.38 8.14
CA LYS A 67 -2.88 10.09 8.34
C LYS A 67 -4.40 10.21 8.25
N GLN A 68 -4.98 11.28 8.80
CA GLN A 68 -6.42 11.53 8.73
C GLN A 68 -6.86 11.82 7.30
N LEU A 69 -6.13 12.67 6.58
CA LEU A 69 -6.41 12.98 5.17
C LEU A 69 -6.33 11.74 4.28
N LYS A 70 -5.32 10.90 4.48
CA LYS A 70 -5.20 9.61 3.78
C LYS A 70 -6.40 8.70 4.07
N SER A 71 -6.85 8.65 5.33
CA SER A 71 -8.03 7.88 5.72
C SER A 71 -9.31 8.39 5.08
N GLU A 72 -9.53 9.72 5.03
CA GLU A 72 -10.72 10.32 4.41
C GLU A 72 -10.72 10.16 2.88
N ARG A 73 -9.57 10.35 2.22
CA ARG A 73 -9.42 10.06 0.78
C ARG A 73 -9.76 8.61 0.49
N LEU A 74 -9.22 7.68 1.30
CA LEU A 74 -9.50 6.26 1.19
C LEU A 74 -11.01 5.97 1.26
N LYS A 75 -11.73 6.54 2.24
CA LYS A 75 -13.18 6.35 2.37
C LYS A 75 -13.92 6.82 1.11
N THR A 76 -13.55 7.98 0.57
CA THR A 76 -14.15 8.54 -0.62
C THR A 76 -13.89 7.70 -1.86
N GLU A 77 -12.65 7.25 -2.06
CA GLU A 77 -12.26 6.37 -3.16
C GLU A 77 -12.93 5.00 -3.07
N LEU A 78 -12.99 4.43 -1.85
CA LEU A 78 -13.70 3.17 -1.60
C LEU A 78 -15.18 3.29 -1.98
N ILE A 79 -15.86 4.35 -1.57
CA ILE A 79 -17.29 4.54 -1.87
C ILE A 79 -17.51 4.69 -3.38
N THR A 80 -16.70 5.48 -4.06
CA THR A 80 -16.91 5.79 -5.49
C THR A 80 -16.50 4.63 -6.40
N ASN A 81 -15.25 4.16 -6.28
CA ASN A 81 -14.69 3.16 -7.20
C ASN A 81 -15.25 1.77 -6.94
N VAL A 82 -15.38 1.39 -5.66
CA VAL A 82 -15.94 0.10 -5.28
C VAL A 82 -17.42 0.01 -5.65
N SER A 83 -18.18 1.09 -5.46
CA SER A 83 -19.60 1.11 -5.85
C SER A 83 -19.78 0.85 -7.35
N HIS A 84 -18.92 1.44 -8.19
CA HIS A 84 -18.92 1.17 -9.63
C HIS A 84 -18.53 -0.27 -9.95
N ASP A 85 -17.46 -0.77 -9.32
CA ASP A 85 -16.94 -2.12 -9.59
C ASP A 85 -17.82 -3.23 -9.02
N ILE A 86 -18.64 -2.96 -8.02
CA ILE A 86 -19.73 -3.83 -7.53
C ILE A 86 -20.94 -3.77 -8.47
N LYS A 87 -21.33 -2.59 -8.94
CA LYS A 87 -22.54 -2.42 -9.77
C LYS A 87 -22.44 -3.20 -11.08
N THR A 88 -21.26 -3.24 -11.70
CA THR A 88 -21.05 -3.91 -12.98
C THR A 88 -21.36 -5.42 -12.94
N PRO A 89 -20.69 -6.24 -12.08
CA PRO A 89 -21.00 -7.67 -11.96
C PRO A 89 -22.40 -7.93 -11.44
N LEU A 90 -22.92 -7.09 -10.52
CA LEU A 90 -24.26 -7.22 -9.99
C LEU A 90 -25.32 -7.02 -11.08
N THR A 91 -25.18 -5.97 -11.92
CA THR A 91 -26.07 -5.75 -13.08
C THR A 91 -26.02 -6.93 -14.05
N SER A 92 -24.83 -7.46 -14.32
CA SER A 92 -24.68 -8.67 -15.14
C SER A 92 -25.41 -9.87 -14.53
N ILE A 93 -25.26 -10.11 -13.23
CA ILE A 93 -25.96 -11.19 -12.52
C ILE A 93 -27.48 -11.01 -12.68
N ILE A 94 -28.02 -9.83 -12.44
CA ILE A 94 -29.46 -9.54 -12.56
C ILE A 94 -29.94 -9.85 -13.99
N ASN A 95 -29.22 -9.36 -15.00
CA ASN A 95 -29.60 -9.56 -16.41
C ASN A 95 -29.60 -11.05 -16.79
N TYR A 96 -28.60 -11.84 -16.37
CA TYR A 96 -28.53 -13.26 -16.69
C TYR A 96 -29.56 -14.08 -15.91
N VAL A 97 -29.92 -13.66 -14.70
CA VAL A 97 -31.06 -14.25 -13.96
C VAL A 97 -32.37 -13.98 -14.71
N ASP A 98 -32.56 -12.79 -15.23
CA ASP A 98 -33.74 -12.39 -16.02
C ASP A 98 -33.82 -13.21 -17.32
N LEU A 99 -32.69 -13.42 -18.02
CA LEU A 99 -32.62 -14.25 -19.21
C LEU A 99 -32.99 -15.73 -18.92
N LEU A 100 -32.58 -16.26 -17.77
CA LEU A 100 -32.95 -17.62 -17.33
C LEU A 100 -34.44 -17.77 -17.00
N GLN A 101 -35.17 -16.69 -16.74
CA GLN A 101 -36.61 -16.70 -16.50
C GLN A 101 -37.45 -16.73 -17.81
N HIS A 102 -36.82 -16.44 -18.94
CA HIS A 102 -37.48 -16.49 -20.26
C HIS A 102 -37.18 -17.84 -20.95
N GLU A 103 -37.87 -18.11 -22.05
CA GLU A 103 -37.59 -19.30 -22.84
C GLU A 103 -36.16 -19.29 -23.38
N HIS A 104 -35.42 -20.37 -23.14
CA HIS A 104 -34.03 -20.55 -23.54
C HIS A 104 -33.73 -22.01 -23.87
N THR A 105 -32.66 -22.24 -24.63
CA THR A 105 -32.17 -23.58 -24.92
C THR A 105 -31.28 -24.08 -23.78
N SER A 106 -31.10 -25.41 -23.67
CA SER A 106 -30.20 -26.01 -22.66
C SER A 106 -28.75 -25.53 -22.79
N GLU A 107 -28.29 -25.24 -24.04
CA GLU A 107 -26.95 -24.70 -24.31
C GLU A 107 -26.83 -23.24 -23.78
N GLN A 108 -27.86 -22.42 -23.97
CA GLN A 108 -27.93 -21.05 -23.43
C GLN A 108 -27.99 -21.06 -21.91
N GLU A 109 -28.67 -22.03 -21.30
CA GLU A 109 -28.74 -22.19 -19.83
C GLU A 109 -27.33 -22.41 -19.25
N GLU A 110 -26.55 -23.35 -19.83
CA GLU A 110 -25.17 -23.60 -19.40
C GLU A 110 -24.29 -22.35 -19.55
N GLU A 111 -24.41 -21.61 -20.67
CA GLU A 111 -23.69 -20.35 -20.87
C GLU A 111 -24.05 -19.30 -19.80
N TYR A 112 -25.37 -19.11 -19.55
CA TYR A 112 -25.83 -18.12 -18.56
C TYR A 112 -25.37 -18.49 -17.15
N LEU A 113 -25.45 -19.74 -16.76
CA LEU A 113 -24.95 -20.24 -15.48
C LEU A 113 -23.43 -20.05 -15.35
N ALA A 114 -22.66 -20.28 -16.42
CA ALA A 114 -21.23 -20.04 -16.42
C ALA A 114 -20.88 -18.56 -16.20
N VAL A 115 -21.63 -17.65 -16.84
CA VAL A 115 -21.47 -16.21 -16.64
C VAL A 115 -21.84 -15.81 -15.20
N LEU A 116 -22.98 -16.26 -14.69
CA LEU A 116 -23.41 -16.01 -13.31
C LEU A 116 -22.35 -16.44 -12.31
N LYS A 117 -21.84 -17.67 -12.45
CA LYS A 117 -20.76 -18.20 -11.59
C LYS A 117 -19.53 -17.30 -11.63
N ARG A 118 -19.07 -16.90 -12.83
CA ARG A 118 -17.92 -16.02 -12.99
C ARG A 118 -18.13 -14.67 -12.32
N GLN A 119 -19.30 -14.03 -12.49
CA GLN A 119 -19.59 -12.73 -11.91
C GLN A 119 -19.74 -12.80 -10.38
N ALA A 120 -20.34 -13.88 -9.85
CA ALA A 120 -20.44 -14.10 -8.41
C ALA A 120 -19.05 -14.28 -7.77
N PHE A 121 -18.14 -15.05 -8.40
CA PHE A 121 -16.76 -15.17 -7.92
C PHE A 121 -15.98 -13.84 -7.99
N LYS A 122 -16.21 -13.05 -9.03
CA LYS A 122 -15.61 -11.72 -9.15
C LYS A 122 -16.07 -10.80 -8.02
N LEU A 123 -17.37 -10.78 -7.73
CA LEU A 123 -17.93 -9.98 -6.64
C LEU A 123 -17.41 -10.45 -5.28
N LYS A 124 -17.35 -11.75 -5.04
CA LYS A 124 -16.78 -12.33 -3.82
C LYS A 124 -15.33 -11.85 -3.63
N LYS A 125 -14.49 -12.00 -4.65
CA LYS A 125 -13.08 -11.58 -4.58
C LYS A 125 -12.97 -10.08 -4.31
N LEU A 126 -13.77 -9.24 -4.97
CA LEU A 126 -13.78 -7.80 -4.75
C LEU A 126 -14.09 -7.44 -3.29
N THR A 127 -15.10 -8.09 -2.70
CA THR A 127 -15.48 -7.86 -1.30
C THR A 127 -14.39 -8.32 -0.32
N GLU A 128 -13.74 -9.45 -0.59
CA GLU A 128 -12.62 -9.96 0.20
C GLU A 128 -11.43 -9.00 0.16
N ASP A 129 -11.03 -8.57 -1.05
CA ASP A 129 -9.94 -7.60 -1.28
C ASP A 129 -10.23 -6.26 -0.56
N LEU A 130 -11.49 -5.79 -0.58
CA LEU A 130 -11.91 -4.57 0.09
C LEU A 130 -11.79 -4.65 1.61
N VAL A 131 -12.30 -5.74 2.19
CA VAL A 131 -12.23 -5.97 3.63
C VAL A 131 -10.78 -6.08 4.09
N GLU A 132 -9.94 -6.77 3.32
CA GLU A 132 -8.51 -6.91 3.60
C GLU A 132 -7.79 -5.55 3.53
N ALA A 133 -8.01 -4.78 2.46
CA ALA A 133 -7.45 -3.42 2.31
C ALA A 133 -7.87 -2.49 3.46
N SER A 134 -9.13 -2.58 3.88
CA SER A 134 -9.66 -1.81 5.02
C SER A 134 -8.99 -2.20 6.34
N LYS A 135 -8.85 -3.50 6.63
CA LYS A 135 -8.22 -4.00 7.86
C LYS A 135 -6.72 -3.69 7.89
N ALA A 136 -6.01 -3.85 6.77
CA ALA A 136 -4.59 -3.54 6.67
C ALA A 136 -4.31 -2.06 6.94
N THR A 137 -5.17 -1.16 6.43
CA THR A 137 -5.02 0.29 6.61
C THR A 137 -5.29 0.76 8.03
N THR A 138 -6.27 0.15 8.69
CA THR A 138 -6.64 0.52 10.07
C THR A 138 -5.69 -0.10 11.11
N GLY A 139 -4.76 -0.98 10.70
CA GLY A 139 -3.89 -1.72 11.61
C GLY A 139 -4.61 -2.80 12.42
N ASN A 140 -5.86 -3.12 12.05
CA ASN A 140 -6.69 -4.10 12.77
C ASN A 140 -6.52 -5.53 12.24
N LEU A 141 -5.55 -5.78 11.37
CA LEU A 141 -5.24 -7.12 10.90
C LEU A 141 -4.24 -7.78 11.88
N PRO A 142 -4.60 -8.88 12.55
CA PRO A 142 -3.66 -9.57 13.42
C PRO A 142 -2.53 -10.19 12.59
N VAL A 143 -1.28 -9.99 13.00
CA VAL A 143 -0.09 -10.57 12.36
C VAL A 143 0.43 -11.66 13.28
N ASN A 144 0.45 -12.89 12.79
CA ASN A 144 1.07 -14.02 13.48
C ASN A 144 2.48 -14.27 12.93
N ALA A 145 3.41 -13.40 13.30
CA ALA A 145 4.78 -13.48 12.83
C ALA A 145 5.51 -14.69 13.45
N VAL A 146 5.90 -15.63 12.63
CA VAL A 146 6.68 -16.81 13.00
C VAL A 146 7.93 -16.93 12.12
N ARG A 147 8.90 -17.73 12.55
CA ARG A 147 10.07 -18.02 11.71
C ARG A 147 9.65 -18.83 10.49
N CYS A 148 9.62 -18.20 9.32
CA CYS A 148 9.20 -18.76 8.05
C CYS A 148 10.40 -18.90 7.10
N SER A 149 10.48 -20.01 6.37
CA SER A 149 11.45 -20.23 5.30
C SER A 149 10.93 -19.57 4.02
N MET A 150 11.60 -18.53 3.55
CA MET A 150 11.22 -17.85 2.32
C MET A 150 11.43 -18.72 1.09
N ASN A 151 12.43 -19.61 1.11
CA ASN A 151 12.66 -20.56 0.02
C ASN A 151 11.49 -21.54 -0.13
N GLU A 152 10.99 -22.10 0.98
CA GLU A 152 9.85 -23.04 0.95
C GLU A 152 8.57 -22.33 0.53
N LEU A 153 8.32 -21.12 1.02
CA LEU A 153 7.17 -20.33 0.66
C LEU A 153 7.16 -20.02 -0.85
N LEU A 154 8.28 -19.57 -1.40
CA LEU A 154 8.40 -19.26 -2.83
C LEU A 154 8.30 -20.52 -3.69
N ALA A 155 8.90 -21.65 -3.28
CA ALA A 155 8.78 -22.93 -4.00
C ALA A 155 7.33 -23.43 -4.04
N GLN A 156 6.56 -23.27 -2.95
CA GLN A 156 5.14 -23.59 -2.93
C GLN A 156 4.35 -22.71 -3.91
N VAL A 157 4.64 -21.40 -3.92
CA VAL A 157 4.03 -20.44 -4.87
C VAL A 157 4.33 -20.82 -6.32
N GLU A 158 5.58 -21.20 -6.63
CA GLU A 158 5.95 -21.67 -7.98
C GLU A 158 5.11 -22.86 -8.41
N GLY A 159 4.92 -23.82 -7.52
CA GLY A 159 4.08 -24.99 -7.80
C GLY A 159 2.63 -24.62 -8.12
N GLU A 160 2.04 -23.72 -7.33
CA GLU A 160 0.63 -23.31 -7.51
C GLU A 160 0.41 -22.39 -8.72
N TYR A 161 1.42 -21.62 -9.09
CA TYR A 161 1.32 -20.71 -10.24
C TYR A 161 1.78 -21.29 -11.57
N GLY A 162 2.37 -22.48 -11.58
CA GLY A 162 2.90 -23.13 -12.79
C GLY A 162 1.90 -23.18 -13.95
N ASP A 163 0.68 -23.69 -13.69
CA ASP A 163 -0.38 -23.78 -14.70
C ASP A 163 -0.88 -22.41 -15.15
N LYS A 164 -1.01 -21.44 -14.22
CA LYS A 164 -1.48 -20.09 -14.53
C LYS A 164 -0.47 -19.33 -15.39
N LEU A 165 0.82 -19.46 -15.09
CA LEU A 165 1.90 -18.85 -15.87
C LEU A 165 1.99 -19.50 -17.26
N SER A 166 1.86 -20.83 -17.34
CA SER A 166 1.83 -21.55 -18.61
C SER A 166 0.62 -21.13 -19.48
N ALA A 167 -0.56 -20.99 -18.87
CA ALA A 167 -1.75 -20.50 -19.57
C ALA A 167 -1.62 -19.04 -20.06
N ALA A 168 -0.79 -18.23 -19.40
CA ALA A 168 -0.43 -16.87 -19.81
C ALA A 168 0.77 -16.82 -20.77
N GLU A 169 1.30 -18.00 -21.19
CA GLU A 169 2.51 -18.13 -22.03
C GLU A 169 3.75 -17.48 -21.39
N LEU A 170 3.85 -17.53 -20.05
CA LEU A 170 4.98 -16.97 -19.30
C LEU A 170 5.89 -18.08 -18.79
N THR A 171 7.20 -17.86 -18.88
CA THR A 171 8.20 -18.77 -18.32
C THR A 171 8.77 -18.20 -17.03
N LEU A 172 8.58 -18.89 -15.90
CA LEU A 172 9.18 -18.49 -14.63
C LEU A 172 10.64 -18.94 -14.58
N VAL A 173 11.52 -18.03 -14.18
CA VAL A 173 12.94 -18.28 -13.93
C VAL A 173 13.23 -17.85 -12.51
N SER A 174 13.47 -18.83 -11.63
CA SER A 174 13.71 -18.59 -10.21
C SER A 174 15.18 -18.72 -9.88
N VAL A 175 15.66 -17.80 -9.07
CA VAL A 175 17.02 -17.82 -8.50
C VAL A 175 16.91 -17.63 -7.00
N MET A 176 17.26 -18.69 -6.27
CA MET A 176 17.20 -18.70 -4.80
C MET A 176 18.56 -19.15 -4.23
N PRO A 177 18.96 -18.64 -3.06
CA PRO A 177 20.19 -19.09 -2.41
C PRO A 177 20.05 -20.56 -1.95
N GLU A 178 21.13 -21.34 -2.04
CA GLU A 178 21.17 -22.73 -1.56
C GLU A 178 20.91 -22.83 -0.04
N LYS A 179 21.41 -21.85 0.71
CA LYS A 179 21.07 -21.74 2.14
C LYS A 179 19.74 -21.04 2.29
N GLY A 180 18.74 -21.74 2.84
CA GLY A 180 17.42 -21.19 3.10
C GLY A 180 17.47 -19.88 3.89
N LEU A 181 16.76 -18.87 3.44
CA LEU A 181 16.57 -17.60 4.15
C LEU A 181 15.31 -17.68 5.01
N PHE A 182 15.48 -17.29 6.28
CA PHE A 182 14.38 -17.28 7.25
C PHE A 182 14.07 -15.85 7.66
N CYS A 183 12.78 -15.52 7.65
CA CYS A 183 12.25 -14.25 8.14
C CYS A 183 11.22 -14.50 9.24
N CYS A 184 11.02 -13.51 10.09
CA CYS A 184 9.96 -13.53 11.08
C CYS A 184 8.75 -12.80 10.46
N VAL A 185 7.86 -13.56 9.82
CA VAL A 185 6.71 -13.06 9.06
C VAL A 185 5.49 -13.95 9.26
N ASP A 186 4.32 -13.43 8.96
CA ASP A 186 3.11 -14.24 8.83
C ASP A 186 3.08 -14.87 7.43
N GLY A 187 3.22 -16.20 7.37
CA GLY A 187 3.29 -16.93 6.10
C GLY A 187 2.05 -16.77 5.24
N ALA A 188 0.85 -16.67 5.85
CA ALA A 188 -0.40 -16.49 5.12
C ALA A 188 -0.49 -15.07 4.50
N LEU A 189 -0.08 -14.05 5.25
CA LEU A 189 -0.03 -12.68 4.74
C LEU A 189 1.04 -12.53 3.66
N MET A 190 2.22 -13.14 3.83
CA MET A 190 3.27 -13.13 2.82
C MET A 190 2.86 -13.89 1.56
N TRP A 191 2.18 -15.04 1.70
CA TRP A 191 1.54 -15.71 0.58
C TRP A 191 0.63 -14.76 -0.21
N ARG A 192 -0.22 -14.01 0.50
CA ARG A 192 -1.16 -13.05 -0.10
C ARG A 192 -0.44 -11.91 -0.85
N VAL A 193 0.68 -11.43 -0.31
CA VAL A 193 1.56 -10.46 -1.00
C VAL A 193 2.01 -11.03 -2.35
N ILE A 194 2.56 -12.24 -2.34
CA ILE A 194 3.10 -12.88 -3.54
C ILE A 194 1.99 -13.21 -4.55
N ASP A 195 0.83 -13.70 -4.07
CA ASP A 195 -0.36 -13.97 -4.90
C ASP A 195 -0.82 -12.71 -5.64
N ASN A 196 -0.87 -11.57 -4.97
CA ASN A 196 -1.21 -10.29 -5.60
C ASN A 196 -0.20 -9.90 -6.69
N LEU A 197 1.11 -10.07 -6.44
CA LEU A 197 2.16 -9.74 -7.40
C LEU A 197 2.12 -10.67 -8.62
N LEU A 198 2.06 -11.99 -8.41
CA LEU A 198 2.01 -12.96 -9.51
C LEU A 198 0.70 -12.90 -10.29
N SER A 199 -0.42 -12.65 -9.63
CA SER A 199 -1.70 -12.42 -10.31
C SER A 199 -1.64 -11.21 -11.24
N ASN A 200 -0.97 -10.11 -10.81
CA ASN A 200 -0.72 -8.96 -11.65
C ASN A 200 0.19 -9.29 -12.83
N ILE A 201 1.25 -10.05 -12.59
CA ILE A 201 2.17 -10.50 -13.65
C ILE A 201 1.41 -11.32 -14.71
N CYS A 202 0.62 -12.33 -14.30
CA CYS A 202 -0.18 -13.12 -15.22
C CYS A 202 -1.15 -12.29 -16.06
N LYS A 203 -1.65 -11.17 -15.54
CA LYS A 203 -2.61 -10.30 -16.24
C LYS A 203 -1.93 -9.32 -17.20
N TYR A 204 -0.80 -8.75 -16.80
CA TYR A 204 -0.21 -7.58 -17.46
C TYR A 204 1.12 -7.85 -18.17
N ALA A 205 1.76 -8.99 -17.92
CA ALA A 205 2.98 -9.33 -18.63
C ALA A 205 2.70 -9.65 -20.09
N GLN A 206 3.69 -9.43 -20.93
CA GLN A 206 3.66 -9.76 -22.34
C GLN A 206 3.82 -11.27 -22.52
N SER A 207 2.91 -11.93 -23.25
CA SER A 207 3.00 -13.35 -23.60
C SER A 207 4.31 -13.69 -24.31
N GLY A 208 4.81 -14.88 -24.09
CA GLY A 208 6.07 -15.35 -24.66
C GLY A 208 7.32 -14.80 -23.98
N THR A 209 7.18 -14.10 -22.83
CA THR A 209 8.32 -13.54 -22.10
C THR A 209 8.63 -14.30 -20.81
N ARG A 210 9.74 -13.93 -20.18
CA ARG A 210 10.19 -14.51 -18.91
C ARG A 210 9.79 -13.63 -17.73
N VAL A 211 9.44 -14.31 -16.65
CA VAL A 211 9.26 -13.71 -15.31
C VAL A 211 10.43 -14.18 -14.46
N TYR A 212 11.19 -13.24 -13.91
CA TYR A 212 12.30 -13.57 -13.02
C TYR A 212 11.85 -13.37 -11.57
N LEU A 213 12.03 -14.41 -10.77
CA LEU A 213 11.84 -14.40 -9.32
C LEU A 213 13.20 -14.60 -8.67
N THR A 214 13.66 -13.62 -7.91
CA THR A 214 14.92 -13.76 -7.19
C THR A 214 14.70 -13.56 -5.70
N LEU A 215 15.37 -14.38 -4.89
CA LEU A 215 15.45 -14.25 -3.45
C LEU A 215 16.91 -14.06 -3.07
N GLU A 216 17.23 -12.97 -2.41
CA GLU A 216 18.59 -12.68 -1.98
C GLU A 216 18.62 -12.06 -0.58
N LYS A 217 19.76 -12.20 0.09
CA LYS A 217 20.02 -11.54 1.37
C LYS A 217 20.74 -10.23 1.12
N SER A 218 20.15 -9.11 1.51
CA SER A 218 20.78 -7.80 1.45
C SER A 218 20.82 -7.17 2.85
N GLY A 219 22.02 -6.91 3.37
CA GLY A 219 22.17 -6.45 4.74
C GLY A 219 21.63 -7.44 5.76
N GLY A 220 20.58 -7.09 6.49
CA GLY A 220 19.84 -7.95 7.42
C GLY A 220 18.55 -8.54 6.86
N ASP A 221 18.13 -8.10 5.68
CA ASP A 221 16.83 -8.37 5.10
C ASP A 221 16.86 -9.45 4.03
N ALA A 222 15.75 -10.15 3.83
CA ALA A 222 15.49 -10.97 2.66
C ALA A 222 14.78 -10.13 1.61
N VAL A 223 15.37 -10.03 0.42
CA VAL A 223 14.82 -9.26 -0.69
C VAL A 223 14.27 -10.22 -1.73
N VAL A 224 12.96 -10.12 -1.99
CA VAL A 224 12.27 -10.85 -3.06
C VAL A 224 12.05 -9.89 -4.22
N THR A 225 12.54 -10.24 -5.39
CA THR A 225 12.39 -9.40 -6.58
C THR A 225 11.64 -10.15 -7.67
N PHE A 226 10.61 -9.51 -8.22
CA PHE A 226 9.93 -9.94 -9.43
C PHE A 226 10.26 -9.00 -10.58
N LYS A 227 10.66 -9.55 -11.74
CA LYS A 227 10.89 -8.79 -12.97
C LYS A 227 10.13 -9.43 -14.12
N ASN A 228 9.34 -8.64 -14.81
CA ASN A 228 8.59 -9.06 -15.99
C ASN A 228 8.58 -7.96 -17.05
N THR A 229 8.29 -8.33 -18.29
CA THR A 229 8.05 -7.37 -19.37
C THR A 229 6.57 -7.06 -19.44
N SER A 230 6.19 -5.80 -19.34
CA SER A 230 4.79 -5.37 -19.45
C SER A 230 4.32 -5.42 -20.91
N ARG A 231 3.04 -5.80 -21.12
CA ARG A 231 2.40 -5.77 -22.44
C ARG A 231 2.23 -4.34 -22.97
N ALA A 232 1.96 -3.41 -22.09
CA ALA A 232 1.80 -1.99 -22.42
C ALA A 232 2.92 -1.17 -21.76
N ALA A 233 3.30 -0.06 -22.40
CA ALA A 233 4.22 0.89 -21.79
C ALA A 233 3.60 1.50 -20.54
N LEU A 234 4.33 1.48 -19.43
CA LEU A 234 3.92 2.12 -18.19
C LEU A 234 4.39 3.57 -18.24
N ASN A 235 3.44 4.49 -18.44
CA ASN A 235 3.69 5.94 -18.47
C ASN A 235 3.33 6.62 -17.13
N ILE A 236 3.32 5.84 -16.05
CA ILE A 236 2.92 6.27 -14.71
C ILE A 236 4.13 6.07 -13.78
N PRO A 237 4.43 7.02 -12.88
CA PRO A 237 5.44 6.87 -11.85
C PRO A 237 5.18 5.66 -10.96
N ALA A 238 6.24 5.06 -10.40
CA ALA A 238 6.12 3.87 -9.56
C ALA A 238 5.27 4.14 -8.32
N GLU A 239 5.40 5.33 -7.75
CA GLU A 239 4.65 5.78 -6.57
C GLU A 239 3.14 5.80 -6.85
N GLU A 240 2.74 6.30 -8.03
CA GLU A 240 1.34 6.35 -8.45
C GLU A 240 0.77 4.95 -8.72
N LEU A 241 1.58 4.01 -9.23
CA LEU A 241 1.16 2.61 -9.42
C LEU A 241 0.86 1.86 -8.11
N MET A 242 1.45 2.31 -7.01
CA MET A 242 1.20 1.77 -5.67
C MET A 242 -0.05 2.35 -5.03
N GLU A 243 -0.59 3.44 -5.58
CA GLU A 243 -1.85 4.00 -5.10
C GLU A 243 -3.02 3.05 -5.41
N ARG A 244 -4.06 3.15 -4.60
CA ARG A 244 -5.24 2.30 -4.73
C ARG A 244 -6.08 2.72 -5.91
N PHE A 245 -6.70 1.74 -6.57
CA PHE A 245 -7.57 1.94 -7.74
C PHE A 245 -6.86 2.57 -8.94
N VAL A 246 -5.54 2.77 -8.89
CA VAL A 246 -4.77 3.21 -10.04
C VAL A 246 -4.54 2.04 -10.99
N ARG A 247 -4.74 2.30 -12.25
CA ARG A 247 -4.51 1.35 -13.35
C ARG A 247 -3.55 1.98 -14.32
N GLY A 248 -2.44 1.29 -14.57
CA GLY A 248 -1.40 1.75 -15.51
C GLY A 248 -1.82 1.76 -16.97
N ASP A 249 -2.96 1.17 -17.27
CA ASP A 249 -3.48 1.09 -18.64
C ASP A 249 -4.77 1.91 -18.77
N SER A 250 -4.82 2.78 -19.75
CA SER A 250 -6.02 3.55 -20.14
C SER A 250 -7.13 2.67 -20.73
N SER A 251 -6.84 1.40 -21.05
CA SER A 251 -7.83 0.44 -21.51
C SER A 251 -8.63 -0.10 -20.32
N ARG A 252 -9.85 0.36 -20.16
CA ARG A 252 -10.83 -0.12 -19.17
C ARG A 252 -11.21 -1.62 -19.35
N SER A 253 -10.60 -2.33 -20.30
CA SER A 253 -10.97 -3.68 -20.72
C SER A 253 -10.27 -4.81 -19.94
N THR A 254 -9.18 -4.53 -19.22
CA THR A 254 -8.49 -5.55 -18.41
C THR A 254 -9.15 -5.76 -17.06
N GLU A 255 -9.42 -7.01 -16.70
CA GLU A 255 -10.00 -7.40 -15.40
C GLU A 255 -9.03 -7.09 -14.24
N GLY A 256 -9.35 -6.12 -13.40
CA GLY A 256 -8.60 -5.80 -12.20
C GLY A 256 -9.18 -4.61 -11.46
N ASN A 257 -9.14 -4.66 -10.12
CA ASN A 257 -9.75 -3.63 -9.26
C ASN A 257 -8.75 -2.54 -8.85
N GLY A 258 -7.47 -2.61 -9.29
CA GLY A 258 -6.42 -1.67 -8.89
C GLY A 258 -6.05 -1.73 -7.40
N LEU A 259 -6.45 -2.79 -6.69
CA LEU A 259 -6.17 -2.95 -5.25
C LEU A 259 -4.98 -3.87 -4.97
N GLY A 260 -4.57 -4.73 -5.91
CA GLY A 260 -3.61 -5.80 -5.64
C GLY A 260 -2.23 -5.30 -5.17
N LEU A 261 -1.66 -4.28 -5.81
CA LEU A 261 -0.35 -3.73 -5.44
C LEU A 261 -0.42 -3.00 -4.10
N SER A 262 -1.45 -2.20 -3.87
CA SER A 262 -1.62 -1.47 -2.60
C SER A 262 -1.91 -2.41 -1.42
N ILE A 263 -2.60 -3.54 -1.63
CA ILE A 263 -2.77 -4.61 -0.63
C ILE A 263 -1.41 -5.24 -0.35
N ALA A 264 -0.65 -5.61 -1.39
CA ALA A 264 0.68 -6.21 -1.23
C ALA A 264 1.62 -5.28 -0.43
N GLN A 265 1.64 -3.99 -0.74
CA GLN A 265 2.39 -3.00 -0.01
C GLN A 265 1.95 -2.90 1.46
N SER A 266 0.64 -2.72 1.70
CA SER A 266 0.11 -2.59 3.06
C SER A 266 0.39 -3.83 3.93
N LEU A 267 0.28 -5.04 3.36
CA LEU A 267 0.58 -6.28 4.07
C LEU A 267 2.09 -6.46 4.33
N THR A 268 2.93 -5.96 3.44
CA THR A 268 4.40 -5.97 3.62
C THR A 268 4.80 -5.00 4.73
N GLU A 269 4.28 -3.77 4.70
CA GLU A 269 4.53 -2.74 5.71
C GLU A 269 4.02 -3.15 7.11
N LEU A 270 2.86 -3.81 7.17
CA LEU A 270 2.27 -4.32 8.42
C LEU A 270 3.19 -5.35 9.11
N GLN A 271 4.00 -6.07 8.33
CA GLN A 271 4.99 -7.04 8.81
C GLN A 271 6.39 -6.43 9.01
N GLY A 272 6.54 -5.11 8.88
CA GLY A 272 7.80 -4.39 9.07
C GLY A 272 8.73 -4.41 7.84
N GLY A 273 8.24 -4.89 6.68
CA GLY A 273 8.96 -4.87 5.41
C GLY A 273 8.77 -3.57 4.64
N LYS A 274 9.39 -3.50 3.46
CA LYS A 274 9.22 -2.41 2.48
C LYS A 274 8.98 -3.00 1.10
N MET A 275 8.18 -2.31 0.31
CA MET A 275 7.94 -2.62 -1.09
C MET A 275 8.26 -1.44 -1.99
#